data_dbe904e2f32b2048d073e63e3143ebc8
#
_entry.id   dbe904e2f32b2048d073e63e3143ebc8
#
_cell.length_a   1.000
_cell.length_b   1.000
_cell.length_c   1.000
_cell.angle_alpha   90.00
_cell.angle_beta   90.00
_cell.angle_gamma   90.00
#
_symmetry.space_group_name_H-M   'P 1'
#
loop_
_entity.id
_entity.type
_entity.pdbx_description
1 polymer ?
#
loop_
_entity_poly.entity_id
_entity_poly.type
_entity_poly.pdbx_seq_one_letter_code
_entity_poly.pdbx_strand_id
1 'polypeptide(L)'
;MSKPGVLIWGGKSQAHILHEMILELELGIPRIIFDFSLDSPEFSSDAIFVNELESLKTLIDGVDQFVVGIGGCHGLARNETGNTLEKKLRPLNVISKNSFIDSSVRLGMGLQVMPGVIVHKFVTLGKNVILNTGSTIDHDCKIGDGVHIMGSAAIAGKVTIEDFATIGTNSTILPNLKIGTGAYVGAGAVVTRDVEPNSVYTGVPARKIRENVLEINRKILEEFNSHI
;
A
#
# COMPACT_ATOMS: atom_id res chain seq x y z
N MET A 1 -14.83 -6.33 25.18
CA MET A 1 -13.51 -5.70 25.06
C MET A 1 -13.68 -4.46 24.19
N SER A 2 -13.03 -3.35 24.51
CA SER A 2 -13.04 -2.15 23.68
C SER A 2 -12.35 -2.44 22.33
N LYS A 3 -12.86 -1.85 21.24
CA LYS A 3 -12.20 -1.95 19.92
C LYS A 3 -10.81 -1.31 20.01
N PRO A 4 -9.78 -1.87 19.33
CA PRO A 4 -8.42 -1.31 19.35
C PRO A 4 -8.37 0.08 18.73
N GLY A 5 -7.51 0.95 19.27
CA GLY A 5 -7.22 2.25 18.69
C GLY A 5 -6.32 2.11 17.47
N VAL A 6 -6.58 2.89 16.41
CA VAL A 6 -5.83 2.85 15.16
C VAL A 6 -5.21 4.22 14.86
N LEU A 7 -3.91 4.23 14.55
CA LEU A 7 -3.21 5.35 13.93
C LEU A 7 -3.32 5.23 12.40
N ILE A 8 -3.74 6.31 11.74
CA ILE A 8 -3.66 6.44 10.27
C ILE A 8 -2.51 7.41 9.96
N TRP A 9 -1.45 6.91 9.32
CA TRP A 9 -0.34 7.76 8.86
C TRP A 9 -0.62 8.23 7.44
N GLY A 10 -0.98 9.50 7.28
CA GLY A 10 -1.45 10.17 6.08
C GLY A 10 -2.81 10.82 6.30
N GLY A 11 -3.06 11.97 5.68
CA GLY A 11 -4.29 12.77 5.81
C GLY A 11 -5.01 13.04 4.49
N LYS A 12 -4.62 12.34 3.37
CA LYS A 12 -5.17 12.54 2.03
C LYS A 12 -6.08 11.40 1.61
N SER A 13 -6.44 11.35 0.32
CA SER A 13 -7.45 10.42 -0.25
C SER A 13 -7.26 8.95 0.15
N GLN A 14 -6.02 8.41 0.18
CA GLN A 14 -5.80 7.01 0.59
C GLN A 14 -6.12 6.80 2.07
N ALA A 15 -5.74 7.75 2.92
CA ALA A 15 -6.06 7.73 4.34
C ALA A 15 -7.57 7.81 4.58
N HIS A 16 -8.28 8.63 3.80
CA HIS A 16 -9.75 8.73 3.86
C HIS A 16 -10.42 7.38 3.55
N ILE A 17 -10.01 6.73 2.45
CA ILE A 17 -10.54 5.40 2.08
C ILE A 17 -10.30 4.39 3.22
N LEU A 18 -9.10 4.37 3.81
CA LEU A 18 -8.78 3.47 4.91
C LEU A 18 -9.59 3.79 6.17
N HIS A 19 -9.78 5.08 6.48
CA HIS A 19 -10.61 5.53 7.59
C HIS A 19 -12.02 4.95 7.49
N GLU A 20 -12.69 5.16 6.35
CA GLU A 20 -14.03 4.65 6.10
C GLU A 20 -14.09 3.12 6.16
N MET A 21 -13.13 2.43 5.52
CA MET A 21 -13.07 0.97 5.55
C MET A 21 -12.82 0.40 6.95
N ILE A 22 -12.01 1.05 7.80
CA ILE A 22 -11.78 0.62 9.19
C ILE A 22 -13.09 0.69 9.98
N LEU A 23 -13.88 1.75 9.81
CA LEU A 23 -15.18 1.91 10.45
C LEU A 23 -16.20 0.89 9.92
N GLU A 24 -16.35 0.78 8.61
CA GLU A 24 -17.29 -0.15 7.95
C GLU A 24 -17.01 -1.62 8.29
N LEU A 25 -15.74 -2.00 8.31
CA LEU A 25 -15.31 -3.36 8.61
C LEU A 25 -15.21 -3.65 10.12
N GLU A 26 -15.45 -2.64 10.95
CA GLU A 26 -15.37 -2.72 12.42
C GLU A 26 -14.00 -3.19 12.95
N LEU A 27 -12.91 -2.90 12.24
CA LEU A 27 -11.56 -3.37 12.56
C LEU A 27 -10.94 -2.66 13.77
N GLY A 28 -11.40 -1.46 14.09
CA GLY A 28 -10.90 -0.64 15.19
C GLY A 28 -11.56 0.73 15.22
N ILE A 29 -11.01 1.63 16.03
CA ILE A 29 -11.44 3.03 16.11
C ILE A 29 -10.28 3.91 15.64
N PRO A 30 -10.38 4.63 14.49
CA PRO A 30 -9.40 5.64 14.14
C PRO A 30 -9.32 6.69 15.25
N ARG A 31 -8.18 6.77 15.94
CA ARG A 31 -7.97 7.71 17.07
C ARG A 31 -7.04 8.84 16.70
N ILE A 32 -6.07 8.57 15.84
CA ILE A 32 -5.06 9.53 15.43
C ILE A 32 -4.92 9.49 13.91
N ILE A 33 -4.91 10.67 13.29
CA ILE A 33 -4.49 10.87 11.90
C ILE A 33 -3.24 11.74 11.98
N PHE A 34 -2.13 11.23 11.41
CA PHE A 34 -0.86 11.95 11.37
C PHE A 34 -0.46 12.27 9.93
N ASP A 35 -0.26 13.56 9.62
CA ASP A 35 0.32 13.99 8.34
C ASP A 35 1.08 15.31 8.52
N PHE A 36 2.42 15.25 8.43
CA PHE A 36 3.31 16.39 8.60
C PHE A 36 3.26 17.41 7.46
N SER A 37 2.57 17.10 6.35
CA SER A 37 2.47 17.96 5.17
C SER A 37 1.17 18.74 5.08
N LEU A 38 0.28 18.59 6.06
CA LEU A 38 -1.05 19.18 6.08
C LEU A 38 -1.29 19.96 7.39
N ASP A 39 -2.13 20.97 7.32
CA ASP A 39 -2.65 21.70 8.51
C ASP A 39 -3.92 21.03 9.08
N SER A 40 -4.63 20.26 8.25
CA SER A 40 -5.78 19.46 8.62
C SER A 40 -5.96 18.30 7.61
N PRO A 41 -6.67 17.21 7.98
CA PRO A 41 -6.92 16.14 7.04
C PRO A 41 -7.86 16.62 5.91
N GLU A 42 -7.73 16.05 4.72
CA GLU A 42 -8.61 16.37 3.57
C GLU A 42 -10.02 15.76 3.69
N PHE A 43 -10.38 15.22 4.85
CA PHE A 43 -11.69 14.59 5.12
C PHE A 43 -12.10 14.79 6.58
N SER A 44 -13.40 14.66 6.87
CA SER A 44 -13.94 14.75 8.21
C SER A 44 -13.68 13.48 9.02
N SER A 45 -13.29 13.63 10.29
CA SER A 45 -13.06 12.50 11.20
C SER A 45 -13.19 12.99 12.66
N ASP A 46 -13.62 12.09 13.56
CA ASP A 46 -13.57 12.29 15.00
C ASP A 46 -12.18 11.98 15.59
N ALA A 47 -11.25 11.48 14.79
CA ALA A 47 -9.87 11.21 15.19
C ALA A 47 -9.11 12.51 15.43
N ILE A 48 -8.17 12.49 16.37
CA ILE A 48 -7.28 13.62 16.64
C ILE A 48 -6.30 13.75 15.45
N PHE A 49 -6.32 14.88 14.78
CA PHE A 49 -5.32 15.19 13.77
C PHE A 49 -4.08 15.81 14.40
N VAL A 50 -2.90 15.33 14.01
CA VAL A 50 -1.60 15.88 14.40
C VAL A 50 -0.67 15.95 13.19
N ASN A 51 0.10 17.02 13.10
CA ASN A 51 1.09 17.24 12.03
C ASN A 51 2.53 17.40 12.55
N GLU A 52 2.70 17.36 13.86
CA GLU A 52 4.00 17.41 14.52
C GLU A 52 4.33 16.10 15.21
N LEU A 53 5.58 15.63 15.09
CA LEU A 53 6.03 14.37 15.70
C LEU A 53 5.95 14.38 17.22
N GLU A 54 6.23 15.51 17.87
CA GLU A 54 6.14 15.63 19.31
C GLU A 54 4.70 15.38 19.82
N SER A 55 3.71 15.92 19.12
CA SER A 55 2.30 15.66 19.42
C SER A 55 1.93 14.20 19.21
N LEU A 56 2.43 13.58 18.12
CA LEU A 56 2.21 12.14 17.86
C LEU A 56 2.79 11.27 18.98
N LYS A 57 4.01 11.56 19.44
CA LYS A 57 4.68 10.82 20.53
C LYS A 57 3.88 10.82 21.83
N THR A 58 3.24 11.92 22.17
CA THR A 58 2.41 12.01 23.39
C THR A 58 1.13 11.21 23.31
N LEU A 59 0.62 10.94 22.10
CA LEU A 59 -0.68 10.29 21.88
C LEU A 59 -0.55 8.82 21.49
N ILE A 60 0.62 8.39 20.98
CA ILE A 60 0.79 7.08 20.32
C ILE A 60 0.54 5.89 21.26
N ASP A 61 0.74 6.04 22.56
CA ASP A 61 0.46 5.01 23.55
C ASP A 61 -1.06 4.75 23.72
N GLY A 62 -1.90 5.62 23.17
CA GLY A 62 -3.36 5.47 23.13
C GLY A 62 -3.88 4.61 21.97
N VAL A 63 -3.01 4.05 21.13
CA VAL A 63 -3.36 3.21 19.99
C VAL A 63 -2.60 1.89 19.98
N ASP A 64 -3.19 0.87 19.39
CA ASP A 64 -2.65 -0.50 19.34
C ASP A 64 -2.17 -0.90 17.95
N GLN A 65 -2.73 -0.27 16.92
CA GLN A 65 -2.57 -0.65 15.53
C GLN A 65 -2.32 0.57 14.65
N PHE A 66 -1.81 0.33 13.45
CA PHE A 66 -1.63 1.38 12.46
C PHE A 66 -1.94 0.93 11.05
N VAL A 67 -2.25 1.91 10.19
CA VAL A 67 -2.26 1.79 8.73
C VAL A 67 -1.48 2.95 8.11
N VAL A 68 -0.86 2.71 6.95
CA VAL A 68 -0.11 3.74 6.22
C VAL A 68 -0.92 4.21 5.00
N GLY A 69 -1.54 5.38 5.11
CA GLY A 69 -2.35 6.01 4.07
C GLY A 69 -1.56 6.71 2.96
N ILE A 70 -0.37 6.21 2.63
CA ILE A 70 0.48 6.70 1.54
C ILE A 70 0.15 5.90 0.28
N GLY A 71 -0.59 6.49 -0.65
CA GLY A 71 -1.00 5.90 -1.92
C GLY A 71 -0.01 6.14 -3.07
N GLY A 72 -0.52 6.12 -4.32
CA GLY A 72 0.24 6.44 -5.52
C GLY A 72 1.46 5.54 -5.76
N CYS A 73 2.50 6.10 -6.37
CA CYS A 73 3.77 5.41 -6.68
C CYS A 73 4.79 5.48 -5.53
N HIS A 74 4.34 5.75 -4.31
CA HIS A 74 5.22 5.95 -3.14
C HIS A 74 5.41 4.66 -2.33
N GLY A 75 5.62 3.52 -3.01
CA GLY A 75 5.74 2.20 -2.40
C GLY A 75 6.88 2.10 -1.39
N LEU A 76 8.05 2.67 -1.71
CA LEU A 76 9.20 2.75 -0.80
C LEU A 76 8.85 3.55 0.47
N ALA A 77 8.28 4.75 0.32
CA ALA A 77 7.91 5.58 1.47
C ALA A 77 6.87 4.88 2.36
N ARG A 78 5.85 4.27 1.76
CA ARG A 78 4.83 3.49 2.50
C ARG A 78 5.45 2.34 3.27
N ASN A 79 6.36 1.59 2.66
CA ASN A 79 6.98 0.43 3.30
C ASN A 79 7.94 0.82 4.42
N GLU A 80 8.79 1.81 4.22
CA GLU A 80 9.69 2.33 5.24
C GLU A 80 8.92 2.91 6.45
N THR A 81 7.83 3.63 6.19
CA THR A 81 6.92 4.11 7.25
C THR A 81 6.31 2.93 8.02
N GLY A 82 5.81 1.92 7.32
CA GLY A 82 5.24 0.73 7.94
C GLY A 82 6.25 -0.01 8.80
N ASN A 83 7.46 -0.26 8.30
CA ASN A 83 8.55 -0.91 9.03
C ASN A 83 8.98 -0.11 10.28
N THR A 84 8.92 1.22 10.18
CA THR A 84 9.21 2.12 11.31
C THR A 84 8.16 1.99 12.40
N LEU A 85 6.89 2.06 12.05
CA LEU A 85 5.77 1.96 12.99
C LEU A 85 5.62 0.57 13.61
N GLU A 86 5.99 -0.49 12.87
CA GLU A 86 5.92 -1.90 13.32
C GLU A 86 6.76 -2.16 14.57
N LYS A 87 7.75 -1.31 14.87
CA LYS A 87 8.56 -1.41 16.09
C LYS A 87 7.75 -1.16 17.37
N LYS A 88 6.65 -0.43 17.27
CA LYS A 88 5.81 -0.02 18.42
C LYS A 88 4.36 -0.46 18.30
N LEU A 89 3.79 -0.47 17.11
CA LEU A 89 2.39 -0.74 16.85
C LEU A 89 2.23 -1.97 15.93
N ARG A 90 1.06 -2.60 15.96
CA ARG A 90 0.76 -3.73 15.06
C ARG A 90 0.22 -3.24 13.72
N PRO A 91 0.77 -3.68 12.58
CA PRO A 91 0.20 -3.35 11.27
C PRO A 91 -1.21 -3.96 11.14
N LEU A 92 -2.15 -3.16 10.67
CA LEU A 92 -3.52 -3.59 10.41
C LEU A 92 -3.70 -3.91 8.93
N ASN A 93 -4.20 -5.10 8.61
CA ASN A 93 -4.66 -5.44 7.27
C ASN A 93 -6.09 -4.91 7.09
N VAL A 94 -6.29 -4.06 6.09
CA VAL A 94 -7.62 -3.54 5.73
C VAL A 94 -8.05 -4.22 4.43
N ILE A 95 -8.91 -5.23 4.54
CA ILE A 95 -9.33 -6.09 3.43
C ILE A 95 -10.84 -6.00 3.26
N SER A 96 -11.27 -5.51 2.11
CA SER A 96 -12.69 -5.39 1.79
C SER A 96 -13.42 -6.73 1.82
N LYS A 97 -14.61 -6.78 2.41
CA LYS A 97 -15.51 -7.95 2.36
C LYS A 97 -15.94 -8.30 0.92
N ASN A 98 -15.87 -7.35 0.00
CA ASN A 98 -16.22 -7.50 -1.41
C ASN A 98 -14.99 -7.88 -2.28
N SER A 99 -13.89 -8.34 -1.69
CA SER A 99 -12.76 -8.92 -2.39
C SER A 99 -12.79 -10.46 -2.28
N PHE A 100 -12.17 -11.14 -3.25
CA PHE A 100 -11.93 -12.57 -3.19
C PHE A 100 -10.43 -12.83 -3.03
N ILE A 101 -10.05 -13.52 -1.98
CA ILE A 101 -8.68 -13.99 -1.75
C ILE A 101 -8.74 -15.48 -1.47
N ASP A 102 -8.11 -16.29 -2.33
CA ASP A 102 -8.09 -17.75 -2.15
C ASP A 102 -7.35 -18.13 -0.84
N SER A 103 -7.83 -19.17 -0.19
CA SER A 103 -7.30 -19.61 1.10
C SER A 103 -5.83 -20.08 1.09
N SER A 104 -5.28 -20.38 -0.10
CA SER A 104 -3.86 -20.74 -0.27
C SER A 104 -2.93 -19.53 -0.37
N VAL A 105 -3.47 -18.30 -0.42
CA VAL A 105 -2.67 -17.07 -0.51
C VAL A 105 -1.91 -16.82 0.79
N ARG A 106 -0.62 -16.50 0.66
CA ARG A 106 0.20 -16.07 1.79
C ARG A 106 0.12 -14.56 1.90
N LEU A 107 -0.47 -14.10 3.01
CA LEU A 107 -0.67 -12.66 3.26
C LEU A 107 0.50 -12.09 4.06
N GLY A 108 1.05 -10.97 3.59
CA GLY A 108 1.90 -10.09 4.38
C GLY A 108 1.11 -9.26 5.39
N MET A 109 1.75 -8.26 5.97
CA MET A 109 1.15 -7.34 6.95
C MET A 109 0.99 -5.93 6.37
N GLY A 110 0.06 -5.15 6.91
CA GLY A 110 -0.21 -3.79 6.43
C GLY A 110 -0.87 -3.74 5.05
N LEU A 111 -1.55 -4.82 4.66
CA LEU A 111 -2.22 -4.93 3.36
C LEU A 111 -3.44 -4.01 3.28
N GLN A 112 -3.64 -3.43 2.10
CA GLN A 112 -4.80 -2.63 1.76
C GLN A 112 -5.45 -3.24 0.51
N VAL A 113 -6.59 -3.90 0.69
CA VAL A 113 -7.28 -4.62 -0.40
C VAL A 113 -8.65 -4.01 -0.60
N MET A 114 -8.83 -3.39 -1.76
CA MET A 114 -10.05 -2.64 -2.10
C MET A 114 -11.17 -3.57 -2.63
N PRO A 115 -12.40 -3.07 -2.75
CA PRO A 115 -13.52 -3.82 -3.30
C PRO A 115 -13.25 -4.38 -4.70
N GLY A 116 -13.76 -5.57 -4.98
CA GLY A 116 -13.67 -6.22 -6.29
C GLY A 116 -12.28 -6.79 -6.65
N VAL A 117 -11.31 -6.73 -5.75
CA VAL A 117 -10.01 -7.39 -5.94
C VAL A 117 -10.18 -8.91 -5.95
N ILE A 118 -9.49 -9.57 -6.89
CA ILE A 118 -9.44 -11.05 -6.96
C ILE A 118 -7.98 -11.50 -6.87
N VAL A 119 -7.66 -12.32 -5.87
CA VAL A 119 -6.34 -12.96 -5.70
C VAL A 119 -6.52 -14.47 -5.77
N HIS A 120 -5.94 -15.07 -6.81
CA HIS A 120 -6.08 -16.50 -7.09
C HIS A 120 -5.07 -17.35 -6.28
N LYS A 121 -5.03 -18.67 -6.57
CA LYS A 121 -4.29 -19.68 -5.80
C LYS A 121 -2.77 -19.45 -5.78
N PHE A 122 -2.16 -19.79 -4.63
CA PHE A 122 -0.71 -19.87 -4.44
C PHE A 122 0.04 -18.53 -4.63
N VAL A 123 -0.68 -17.41 -4.57
CA VAL A 123 -0.08 -16.08 -4.58
C VAL A 123 0.59 -15.79 -3.23
N THR A 124 1.71 -15.08 -3.27
CA THR A 124 2.35 -14.52 -2.07
C THR A 124 2.32 -13.00 -2.17
N LEU A 125 1.80 -12.34 -1.13
CA LEU A 125 1.77 -10.89 -0.99
C LEU A 125 2.77 -10.46 0.09
N GLY A 126 3.64 -9.51 -0.23
CA GLY A 126 4.56 -8.87 0.70
C GLY A 126 3.88 -7.91 1.68
N LYS A 127 4.70 -7.15 2.43
CA LYS A 127 4.22 -6.13 3.39
C LYS A 127 3.77 -4.84 2.70
N ASN A 128 2.82 -4.15 3.30
CA ASN A 128 2.37 -2.82 2.88
C ASN A 128 1.97 -2.73 1.39
N VAL A 129 1.41 -3.82 0.86
CA VAL A 129 0.91 -3.89 -0.52
C VAL A 129 -0.46 -3.24 -0.60
N ILE A 130 -0.70 -2.48 -1.68
CA ILE A 130 -2.04 -1.99 -2.05
C ILE A 130 -2.52 -2.75 -3.27
N LEU A 131 -3.67 -3.41 -3.15
CA LEU A 131 -4.45 -3.96 -4.26
C LEU A 131 -5.68 -3.09 -4.44
N ASN A 132 -5.69 -2.31 -5.51
CA ASN A 132 -6.74 -1.32 -5.71
C ASN A 132 -7.95 -1.93 -6.46
N THR A 133 -9.06 -1.21 -6.43
CA THR A 133 -10.40 -1.63 -6.86
C THR A 133 -10.39 -2.42 -8.17
N GLY A 134 -10.94 -3.63 -8.13
CA GLY A 134 -11.12 -4.47 -9.32
C GLY A 134 -9.82 -5.04 -9.93
N SER A 135 -8.66 -4.89 -9.29
CA SER A 135 -7.44 -5.53 -9.78
C SER A 135 -7.49 -7.05 -9.60
N THR A 136 -6.83 -7.78 -10.50
CA THR A 136 -6.80 -9.24 -10.49
C THR A 136 -5.36 -9.77 -10.50
N ILE A 137 -5.10 -10.78 -9.67
CA ILE A 137 -3.81 -11.46 -9.59
C ILE A 137 -4.06 -12.94 -9.75
N ASP A 138 -3.55 -13.50 -10.83
CA ASP A 138 -3.71 -14.91 -11.14
C ASP A 138 -2.69 -15.76 -10.36
N HIS A 139 -2.77 -17.10 -10.54
CA HIS A 139 -2.09 -18.12 -9.75
C HIS A 139 -0.55 -18.01 -9.75
N ASP A 140 0.08 -18.50 -8.67
CA ASP A 140 1.54 -18.62 -8.53
C ASP A 140 2.32 -17.29 -8.60
N CYS A 141 1.67 -16.14 -8.47
CA CYS A 141 2.33 -14.84 -8.48
C CYS A 141 3.05 -14.54 -7.16
N LYS A 142 4.14 -13.76 -7.27
CA LYS A 142 4.88 -13.22 -6.11
C LYS A 142 4.87 -11.71 -6.18
N ILE A 143 4.31 -11.09 -5.16
CA ILE A 143 4.18 -9.63 -5.06
C ILE A 143 5.04 -9.16 -3.89
N GLY A 144 6.04 -8.35 -4.17
CA GLY A 144 7.00 -7.81 -3.21
C GLY A 144 6.41 -6.76 -2.26
N ASP A 145 7.26 -6.27 -1.36
CA ASP A 145 6.90 -5.28 -0.35
C ASP A 145 6.60 -3.92 -0.97
N GLY A 146 5.62 -3.20 -0.43
CA GLY A 146 5.28 -1.86 -0.87
C GLY A 146 4.75 -1.76 -2.31
N VAL A 147 4.46 -2.87 -2.99
CA VAL A 147 3.88 -2.86 -4.33
C VAL A 147 2.50 -2.22 -4.33
N HIS A 148 2.19 -1.45 -5.37
CA HIS A 148 0.85 -0.95 -5.62
C HIS A 148 0.32 -1.46 -6.96
N ILE A 149 -0.68 -2.31 -6.93
CA ILE A 149 -1.45 -2.72 -8.10
C ILE A 149 -2.69 -1.84 -8.17
N MET A 150 -2.70 -0.93 -9.14
CA MET A 150 -3.76 0.06 -9.30
C MET A 150 -5.04 -0.55 -9.89
N GLY A 151 -6.11 0.24 -9.88
CA GLY A 151 -7.46 -0.23 -10.24
C GLY A 151 -7.52 -0.94 -11.59
N SER A 152 -8.25 -2.04 -11.63
CA SER A 152 -8.49 -2.86 -12.84
C SER A 152 -7.23 -3.36 -13.56
N ALA A 153 -6.06 -3.31 -12.93
CA ALA A 153 -4.85 -3.94 -13.49
C ALA A 153 -4.98 -5.47 -13.42
N ALA A 154 -4.57 -6.15 -14.49
CA ALA A 154 -4.66 -7.60 -14.63
C ALA A 154 -3.26 -8.24 -14.65
N ILE A 155 -2.96 -9.07 -13.66
CA ILE A 155 -1.70 -9.79 -13.53
C ILE A 155 -1.94 -11.26 -13.84
N ALA A 156 -1.37 -11.75 -14.94
CA ALA A 156 -1.50 -13.15 -15.35
C ALA A 156 -0.63 -14.07 -14.47
N GLY A 157 -0.80 -15.38 -14.65
CA GLY A 157 -0.16 -16.39 -13.80
C GLY A 157 1.36 -16.37 -13.82
N LYS A 158 1.98 -16.73 -12.68
CA LYS A 158 3.42 -16.86 -12.47
C LYS A 158 4.24 -15.59 -12.69
N VAL A 159 3.63 -14.42 -12.52
CA VAL A 159 4.33 -13.13 -12.56
C VAL A 159 5.02 -12.89 -11.22
N THR A 160 6.25 -12.36 -11.29
CA THR A 160 6.96 -11.84 -10.11
C THR A 160 7.03 -10.32 -10.21
N ILE A 161 6.45 -9.61 -9.24
CA ILE A 161 6.56 -8.16 -9.10
C ILE A 161 7.43 -7.89 -7.88
N GLU A 162 8.60 -7.30 -8.09
CA GLU A 162 9.55 -6.99 -7.03
C GLU A 162 9.12 -5.75 -6.23
N ASP A 163 9.84 -5.48 -5.13
CA ASP A 163 9.50 -4.46 -4.15
C ASP A 163 9.29 -3.07 -4.75
N PHE A 164 8.36 -2.32 -4.18
CA PHE A 164 8.05 -0.92 -4.48
C PHE A 164 7.59 -0.63 -5.91
N ALA A 165 7.37 -1.67 -6.73
CA ALA A 165 6.85 -1.48 -8.08
C ALA A 165 5.41 -0.97 -8.06
N THR A 166 5.06 -0.21 -9.08
CA THR A 166 3.70 0.31 -9.31
C THR A 166 3.17 -0.20 -10.64
N ILE A 167 2.01 -0.83 -10.59
CA ILE A 167 1.31 -1.35 -11.78
C ILE A 167 0.10 -0.45 -12.03
N GLY A 168 0.18 0.34 -13.09
CA GLY A 168 -0.79 1.38 -13.41
C GLY A 168 -2.20 0.87 -13.70
N THR A 169 -3.16 1.75 -13.53
CA THR A 169 -4.59 1.46 -13.76
C THR A 169 -4.82 0.82 -15.12
N ASN A 170 -5.63 -0.26 -15.16
CA ASN A 170 -6.04 -0.95 -16.38
C ASN A 170 -4.87 -1.47 -17.24
N SER A 171 -3.69 -1.71 -16.66
CA SER A 171 -2.58 -2.36 -17.34
C SER A 171 -2.71 -3.88 -17.29
N THR A 172 -2.05 -4.57 -18.24
CA THR A 172 -2.03 -6.03 -18.34
C THR A 172 -0.59 -6.53 -18.34
N ILE A 173 -0.29 -7.48 -17.44
CA ILE A 173 1.01 -8.14 -17.38
C ILE A 173 0.84 -9.59 -17.87
N LEU A 174 1.55 -9.97 -18.94
CA LEU A 174 1.47 -11.32 -19.48
C LEU A 174 2.15 -12.35 -18.56
N PRO A 175 1.85 -13.67 -18.72
CA PRO A 175 2.34 -14.71 -17.82
C PRO A 175 3.86 -14.85 -17.79
N ASN A 176 4.39 -15.37 -16.68
CA ASN A 176 5.80 -15.72 -16.45
C ASN A 176 6.79 -14.55 -16.53
N LEU A 177 6.32 -13.30 -16.41
CA LEU A 177 7.16 -12.12 -16.49
C LEU A 177 7.64 -11.66 -15.10
N LYS A 178 8.74 -10.91 -15.13
CA LYS A 178 9.31 -10.23 -13.98
C LYS A 178 9.20 -8.72 -14.14
N ILE A 179 8.68 -8.05 -13.10
CA ILE A 179 8.67 -6.59 -12.98
C ILE A 179 9.67 -6.22 -11.91
N GLY A 180 10.71 -5.50 -12.29
CA GLY A 180 11.84 -5.16 -11.41
C GLY A 180 11.48 -4.19 -10.30
N THR A 181 12.31 -4.19 -9.25
CA THR A 181 12.18 -3.31 -8.07
C THR A 181 11.99 -1.85 -8.46
N GLY A 182 11.00 -1.19 -7.88
CA GLY A 182 10.73 0.23 -8.14
C GLY A 182 10.31 0.55 -9.57
N ALA A 183 9.99 -0.43 -10.40
CA ALA A 183 9.48 -0.18 -11.75
C ALA A 183 8.07 0.43 -11.72
N TYR A 184 7.78 1.23 -12.72
CA TYR A 184 6.46 1.83 -12.92
C TYR A 184 5.90 1.40 -14.28
N VAL A 185 4.83 0.63 -14.26
CA VAL A 185 4.04 0.30 -15.45
C VAL A 185 2.93 1.33 -15.59
N GLY A 186 2.91 2.05 -16.70
CA GLY A 186 1.91 3.10 -16.96
C GLY A 186 0.51 2.55 -17.16
N ALA A 187 -0.49 3.39 -16.94
CA ALA A 187 -1.89 3.02 -17.11
C ALA A 187 -2.17 2.53 -18.54
N GLY A 188 -3.00 1.48 -18.68
CA GLY A 188 -3.37 0.88 -19.97
C GLY A 188 -2.24 0.17 -20.71
N ALA A 189 -1.05 0.03 -20.12
CA ALA A 189 0.07 -0.64 -20.76
C ALA A 189 -0.14 -2.16 -20.84
N VAL A 190 0.36 -2.80 -21.92
CA VAL A 190 0.43 -4.26 -22.06
C VAL A 190 1.88 -4.70 -22.02
N VAL A 191 2.29 -5.27 -20.89
CA VAL A 191 3.66 -5.75 -20.66
C VAL A 191 3.81 -7.15 -21.25
N THR A 192 4.70 -7.28 -22.25
CA THR A 192 4.94 -8.51 -23.02
C THR A 192 6.36 -9.09 -22.83
N ARG A 193 7.18 -8.46 -21.99
CA ARG A 193 8.54 -8.87 -21.63
C ARG A 193 8.88 -8.33 -20.25
N ASP A 194 9.94 -8.84 -19.66
CA ASP A 194 10.42 -8.36 -18.34
C ASP A 194 10.65 -6.84 -18.34
N VAL A 195 10.39 -6.24 -17.18
CA VAL A 195 10.56 -4.81 -16.91
C VAL A 195 11.75 -4.62 -15.99
N GLU A 196 12.69 -3.76 -16.42
CA GLU A 196 13.91 -3.44 -15.67
C GLU A 196 13.59 -2.73 -14.34
N PRO A 197 14.42 -2.92 -13.29
CA PRO A 197 14.28 -2.13 -12.07
C PRO A 197 14.35 -0.63 -12.32
N ASN A 198 13.68 0.15 -11.46
CA ASN A 198 13.72 1.61 -11.47
C ASN A 198 13.48 2.24 -12.85
N SER A 199 12.51 1.73 -13.58
CA SER A 199 12.20 2.15 -14.94
C SER A 199 10.71 2.36 -15.16
N VAL A 200 10.35 3.25 -16.09
CA VAL A 200 8.96 3.51 -16.48
C VAL A 200 8.70 2.91 -17.85
N TYR A 201 7.68 2.03 -17.90
CA TYR A 201 7.22 1.38 -19.13
C TYR A 201 5.78 1.78 -19.44
N THR A 202 5.49 2.14 -20.69
CA THR A 202 4.12 2.50 -21.13
C THR A 202 3.84 1.96 -22.54
N GLY A 203 2.57 1.93 -22.90
CA GLY A 203 2.11 1.61 -24.26
C GLY A 203 1.72 0.16 -24.50
N VAL A 204 1.29 -0.15 -25.72
CA VAL A 204 0.86 -1.49 -26.20
C VAL A 204 1.60 -1.80 -27.49
N PRO A 205 2.61 -2.68 -27.45
CA PRO A 205 3.24 -3.29 -26.27
C PRO A 205 4.06 -2.28 -25.47
N ALA A 206 4.18 -2.50 -24.15
CA ALA A 206 4.90 -1.61 -23.24
C ALA A 206 6.40 -1.50 -23.62
N ARG A 207 6.93 -0.26 -23.57
CA ARG A 207 8.33 0.06 -23.82
C ARG A 207 8.85 1.01 -22.74
N LYS A 208 10.13 0.89 -22.41
CA LYS A 208 10.81 1.82 -21.53
C LYS A 208 10.81 3.21 -22.13
N ILE A 209 10.40 4.21 -21.34
CA ILE A 209 10.39 5.62 -21.73
C ILE A 209 11.35 6.47 -20.91
N ARG A 210 11.66 6.09 -19.67
CA ARG A 210 12.59 6.80 -18.78
C ARG A 210 12.93 5.95 -17.56
N GLU A 211 13.88 6.42 -16.77
CA GLU A 211 14.12 5.91 -15.44
C GLU A 211 13.02 6.35 -14.46
N ASN A 212 12.82 5.58 -13.40
CA ASN A 212 11.97 5.91 -12.28
C ASN A 212 12.83 6.18 -11.03
N VAL A 213 12.55 7.26 -10.33
CA VAL A 213 13.24 7.61 -9.08
C VAL A 213 12.28 7.37 -7.92
N LEU A 214 12.71 6.55 -6.96
CA LEU A 214 11.96 6.34 -5.73
C LEU A 214 12.31 7.44 -4.74
N GLU A 215 11.29 8.21 -4.34
CA GLU A 215 11.44 9.31 -3.39
C GLU A 215 10.97 8.91 -2.00
N ILE A 216 11.71 9.36 -0.98
CA ILE A 216 11.35 9.17 0.43
C ILE A 216 11.95 10.30 1.27
N ASN A 217 11.15 10.82 2.20
CA ASN A 217 11.63 11.72 3.24
C ASN A 217 12.03 10.89 4.47
N ARG A 218 13.30 10.47 4.53
CA ARG A 218 13.81 9.67 5.66
C ARG A 218 13.95 10.47 6.94
N LYS A 219 14.14 11.77 6.86
CA LYS A 219 14.37 12.61 8.05
C LYS A 219 13.26 12.44 9.10
N ILE A 220 12.00 12.45 8.67
CA ILE A 220 10.87 12.30 9.60
C ILE A 220 10.82 10.92 10.26
N LEU A 221 11.22 9.87 9.52
CA LEU A 221 11.27 8.51 10.07
C LEU A 221 12.43 8.31 11.03
N GLU A 222 13.58 8.92 10.76
CA GLU A 222 14.75 8.90 11.64
C GLU A 222 14.44 9.67 12.93
N GLU A 223 13.81 10.83 12.84
CA GLU A 223 13.37 11.63 13.98
C GLU A 223 12.32 10.90 14.81
N PHE A 224 11.37 10.21 14.18
CA PHE A 224 10.41 9.36 14.88
C PHE A 224 11.13 8.22 15.63
N ASN A 225 12.07 7.51 14.97
CA ASN A 225 12.81 6.39 15.55
C ASN A 225 13.74 6.78 16.72
N SER A 226 14.29 8.00 16.72
CA SER A 226 15.22 8.44 17.77
C SER A 226 14.54 8.69 19.12
N HIS A 227 13.19 8.57 19.18
CA HIS A 227 12.39 8.94 20.35
C HIS A 227 11.38 7.85 20.77
N ILE A 228 11.44 6.66 20.11
CA ILE A 228 10.68 5.48 20.50
C ILE A 228 11.59 4.49 21.21
#